data_4ccd9053172abde1a7612ca1355f510f
#
_entry.id   4ccd9053172abde1a7612ca1355f510f
#
_cell.length_a   1.000
_cell.length_b   1.000
_cell.length_c   1.000
_cell.angle_alpha   90.00
_cell.angle_beta   90.00
_cell.angle_gamma   90.00
#
_symmetry.space_group_name_H-M   'P 1'
#
loop_
_entity.id
_entity.type
_entity.pdbx_description
1 polymer ?
#
loop_
_entity_poly.entity_id
_entity_poly.type
_entity_poly.pdbx_seq_one_letter_code
_entity_poly.pdbx_strand_id
1 'polypeptide(L)'
;MDVRELLEQVKSGSVEIEDAQMQLKNLPYEDLGYAKLDHHRKLRSGFGETVFCQGKPDAYLLEIYKKFYERDGEVLGTRASESQAELVRTAVPDVVYDPISRILKVEKPGKERKGYVAVCTGGTADIPVAEEAAQTAEYFGCRVDRIFDVGVAGIHRLLAQRERLDKASCIVAVAGMEGALGTVIAGLVECPVVAVPTSVGYGASFHGLSALLTMLNSCANGISVVNIDNGYGAGYLATQINRMAVR
;
A
#
# COMPACT_ATOMS: atom_id res chain seq x y z
N MET A 1 -4.14 9.99 16.52
CA MET A 1 -4.57 9.83 17.94
C MET A 1 -5.31 8.51 18.07
N ASP A 2 -5.00 7.73 19.09
CA ASP A 2 -5.76 6.52 19.45
C ASP A 2 -6.83 6.89 20.48
N VAL A 3 -8.11 6.63 20.19
CA VAL A 3 -9.22 6.94 21.10
C VAL A 3 -9.11 6.17 22.41
N ARG A 4 -8.59 4.95 22.37
CA ARG A 4 -8.38 4.16 23.59
C ARG A 4 -7.33 4.80 24.49
N GLU A 5 -6.22 5.24 23.91
CA GLU A 5 -5.17 5.96 24.62
C GLU A 5 -5.70 7.25 25.23
N LEU A 6 -6.52 8.03 24.48
CA LEU A 6 -7.18 9.22 25.00
C LEU A 6 -8.10 8.91 26.19
N LEU A 7 -8.91 7.85 26.10
CA LEU A 7 -9.80 7.44 27.18
C LEU A 7 -9.01 6.95 28.42
N GLU A 8 -7.87 6.29 28.22
CA GLU A 8 -6.96 5.91 29.32
C GLU A 8 -6.33 7.14 29.97
N GLN A 9 -5.96 8.17 29.20
CA GLN A 9 -5.46 9.46 29.70
C GLN A 9 -6.55 10.22 30.52
N VAL A 10 -7.80 10.25 30.05
CA VAL A 10 -8.91 10.80 30.82
C VAL A 10 -9.11 10.03 32.13
N LYS A 11 -9.10 8.70 32.05
CA LYS A 11 -9.25 7.85 33.24
C LYS A 11 -8.13 8.06 34.26
N SER A 12 -6.90 8.33 33.82
CA SER A 12 -5.74 8.62 34.68
C SER A 12 -5.71 10.06 35.19
N GLY A 13 -6.58 10.95 34.70
CA GLY A 13 -6.59 12.38 35.03
C GLY A 13 -5.47 13.18 34.36
N SER A 14 -4.77 12.63 33.35
CA SER A 14 -3.74 13.32 32.60
C SER A 14 -4.29 14.20 31.47
N VAL A 15 -5.57 14.00 31.11
CA VAL A 15 -6.32 14.82 30.14
C VAL A 15 -7.68 15.11 30.74
N GLU A 16 -8.09 16.39 30.75
CA GLU A 16 -9.41 16.82 31.21
C GLU A 16 -10.49 16.38 30.24
N ILE A 17 -11.71 16.16 30.75
CA ILE A 17 -12.85 15.66 29.95
C ILE A 17 -13.18 16.63 28.81
N GLU A 18 -13.09 17.95 29.07
CA GLU A 18 -13.36 19.00 28.11
C GLU A 18 -12.36 18.96 26.94
N ASP A 19 -11.08 18.74 27.23
CA ASP A 19 -10.03 18.62 26.22
C ASP A 19 -10.19 17.34 25.40
N ALA A 20 -10.55 16.22 26.05
CA ALA A 20 -10.87 14.97 25.38
C ALA A 20 -12.08 15.11 24.47
N GLN A 21 -13.13 15.79 24.92
CA GLN A 21 -14.34 16.05 24.13
C GLN A 21 -14.02 16.91 22.91
N MET A 22 -13.16 17.93 23.03
CA MET A 22 -12.73 18.77 21.92
C MET A 22 -11.93 17.96 20.89
N GLN A 23 -11.01 17.10 21.35
CA GLN A 23 -10.27 16.18 20.50
C GLN A 23 -11.17 15.20 19.76
N LEU A 24 -12.18 14.61 20.43
CA LEU A 24 -13.14 13.70 19.82
C LEU A 24 -14.09 14.40 18.83
N LYS A 25 -14.44 15.66 19.07
CA LYS A 25 -15.28 16.46 18.17
C LYS A 25 -14.63 16.70 16.82
N ASN A 26 -13.30 16.81 16.77
CA ASN A 26 -12.51 16.99 15.54
C ASN A 26 -12.12 15.67 14.86
N LEU A 27 -12.59 14.53 15.38
CA LEU A 27 -12.21 13.19 14.91
C LEU A 27 -12.72 12.83 13.51
N PRO A 28 -13.93 13.23 13.03
CA PRO A 28 -14.39 12.72 11.75
C PRO A 28 -13.49 13.16 10.61
N TYR A 29 -13.16 14.42 10.51
CA TYR A 29 -12.23 14.98 9.53
C TYR A 29 -11.86 16.43 9.90
N GLU A 30 -10.72 16.89 9.39
CA GLU A 30 -10.32 18.29 9.41
C GLU A 30 -10.61 18.91 8.05
N ASP A 31 -11.36 20.01 8.03
CA ASP A 31 -11.74 20.71 6.81
C ASP A 31 -10.77 21.88 6.54
N LEU A 32 -9.97 21.76 5.49
CA LEU A 32 -9.05 22.77 5.00
C LEU A 32 -9.69 23.68 3.93
N GLY A 33 -11.01 23.57 3.70
CA GLY A 33 -11.74 24.24 2.63
C GLY A 33 -11.59 23.56 1.27
N TYR A 34 -10.38 23.22 0.86
CA TYR A 34 -10.06 22.50 -0.38
C TYR A 34 -9.84 21.00 -0.19
N ALA A 35 -9.64 20.54 1.03
CA ALA A 35 -9.47 19.12 1.37
C ALA A 35 -10.12 18.81 2.71
N LYS A 36 -10.57 17.56 2.86
CA LYS A 36 -11.09 17.03 4.11
C LYS A 36 -10.21 15.86 4.52
N LEU A 37 -9.43 16.02 5.59
CA LEU A 37 -8.50 15.00 6.08
C LEU A 37 -9.25 14.03 6.98
N ASP A 38 -9.42 12.76 6.55
CA ASP A 38 -10.18 11.72 7.25
C ASP A 38 -9.38 11.13 8.42
N HIS A 39 -9.44 11.80 9.54
CA HIS A 39 -8.77 11.35 10.75
C HIS A 39 -9.43 10.14 11.42
N HIS A 40 -10.67 9.86 11.08
CA HIS A 40 -11.42 8.71 11.61
C HIS A 40 -11.11 7.39 10.86
N ARG A 41 -10.39 7.47 9.74
CA ARG A 41 -10.12 6.31 8.89
C ARG A 41 -9.38 5.20 9.62
N LYS A 42 -8.39 5.54 10.45
CA LYS A 42 -7.63 4.57 11.25
C LYS A 42 -8.51 3.77 12.21
N LEU A 43 -9.52 4.40 12.80
CA LEU A 43 -10.50 3.75 13.69
C LEU A 43 -11.45 2.82 12.93
N ARG A 44 -11.92 3.24 11.73
CA ARG A 44 -12.86 2.45 10.93
C ARG A 44 -12.22 1.27 10.23
N SER A 45 -11.07 1.50 9.59
CA SER A 45 -10.41 0.52 8.70
C SER A 45 -9.14 -0.10 9.28
N GLY A 46 -8.64 0.42 10.41
CA GLY A 46 -7.36 0.03 10.99
C GLY A 46 -6.13 0.61 10.27
N PHE A 47 -6.34 1.49 9.26
CA PHE A 47 -5.29 2.13 8.47
C PHE A 47 -5.50 3.64 8.42
N GLY A 48 -4.41 4.41 8.53
CA GLY A 48 -4.44 5.85 8.31
C GLY A 48 -4.79 6.23 6.88
N GLU A 49 -5.12 7.49 6.66
CA GLU A 49 -5.33 8.01 5.32
C GLU A 49 -4.00 8.03 4.54
N THR A 50 -4.11 7.85 3.21
CA THR A 50 -2.97 7.88 2.28
C THR A 50 -3.15 9.01 1.29
N VAL A 51 -2.07 9.74 1.03
CA VAL A 51 -2.07 10.90 0.13
C VAL A 51 -1.78 10.44 -1.30
N PHE A 52 -2.73 10.61 -2.20
CA PHE A 52 -2.47 10.49 -3.63
C PHE A 52 -1.82 11.78 -4.13
N CYS A 53 -0.49 11.75 -4.41
CA CYS A 53 0.30 12.95 -4.68
C CYS A 53 0.14 13.46 -6.12
N GLN A 54 -0.03 12.56 -7.09
CA GLN A 54 -0.10 12.90 -8.52
C GLN A 54 -1.24 13.90 -8.79
N GLY A 55 -0.90 15.01 -9.46
CA GLY A 55 -1.87 16.03 -9.84
C GLY A 55 -2.35 16.95 -8.71
N LYS A 56 -1.86 16.78 -7.48
CA LYS A 56 -2.16 17.74 -6.41
C LYS A 56 -1.35 19.04 -6.61
N PRO A 57 -1.98 20.21 -6.44
CA PRO A 57 -1.24 21.48 -6.36
C PRO A 57 -0.22 21.45 -5.20
N ASP A 58 0.96 22.00 -5.43
CA ASP A 58 2.09 21.96 -4.50
C ASP A 58 1.74 22.52 -3.10
N ALA A 59 1.05 23.66 -3.04
CA ALA A 59 0.63 24.27 -1.77
C ALA A 59 -0.29 23.34 -0.96
N TYR A 60 -1.22 22.63 -1.63
CA TYR A 60 -2.14 21.72 -0.99
C TYR A 60 -1.43 20.47 -0.50
N LEU A 61 -0.53 19.92 -1.32
CA LEU A 61 0.26 18.75 -0.96
C LEU A 61 1.09 19.01 0.30
N LEU A 62 1.79 20.16 0.32
CA LEU A 62 2.63 20.56 1.45
C LEU A 62 1.82 20.66 2.75
N GLU A 63 0.67 21.34 2.70
CA GLU A 63 -0.16 21.53 3.89
C GLU A 63 -0.77 20.21 4.38
N ILE A 64 -1.24 19.34 3.48
CA ILE A 64 -1.75 18.00 3.83
C ILE A 64 -0.66 17.18 4.56
N TYR A 65 0.57 17.18 4.04
CA TYR A 65 1.66 16.44 4.67
C TYR A 65 2.01 17.00 6.05
N LYS A 66 2.07 18.32 6.21
CA LYS A 66 2.30 18.96 7.52
C LYS A 66 1.26 18.54 8.53
N LYS A 67 -0.02 18.60 8.17
CA LYS A 67 -1.14 18.24 9.04
C LYS A 67 -1.10 16.78 9.51
N PHE A 68 -0.88 15.83 8.58
CA PHE A 68 -0.73 14.44 8.96
C PHE A 68 0.52 14.20 9.82
N TYR A 69 1.65 14.83 9.49
CA TYR A 69 2.88 14.68 10.26
C TYR A 69 2.75 15.26 11.67
N GLU A 70 2.22 16.47 11.81
CA GLU A 70 1.99 17.13 13.11
C GLU A 70 1.07 16.32 14.01
N ARG A 71 0.03 15.71 13.43
CA ARG A 71 -0.96 14.97 14.18
C ARG A 71 -0.56 13.53 14.48
N ASP A 72 -0.15 12.80 13.46
CA ASP A 72 0.04 11.35 13.54
C ASP A 72 1.50 10.93 13.62
N GLY A 73 2.46 11.83 13.32
CA GLY A 73 3.89 11.54 13.24
C GLY A 73 4.24 10.53 12.15
N GLU A 74 3.30 10.21 11.28
CA GLU A 74 3.48 9.30 10.14
C GLU A 74 2.55 9.71 9.00
N VAL A 75 2.99 9.54 7.75
CA VAL A 75 2.20 9.80 6.55
C VAL A 75 2.69 8.94 5.40
N LEU A 76 1.78 8.42 4.60
CA LEU A 76 2.07 7.70 3.37
C LEU A 76 1.50 8.47 2.19
N GLY A 77 2.33 8.75 1.20
CA GLY A 77 1.90 9.24 -0.10
C GLY A 77 2.34 8.32 -1.21
N THR A 78 1.52 8.25 -2.25
CA THR A 78 1.77 7.44 -3.45
C THR A 78 1.85 8.32 -4.68
N ARG A 79 2.57 7.83 -5.71
CA ARG A 79 2.75 8.51 -7.00
C ARG A 79 3.28 9.94 -6.88
N ALA A 80 4.17 10.18 -5.93
CA ALA A 80 4.86 11.46 -5.82
C ALA A 80 5.88 11.65 -6.94
N SER A 81 6.18 12.89 -7.28
CA SER A 81 7.33 13.26 -8.09
C SER A 81 8.50 13.64 -7.20
N GLU A 82 9.71 13.65 -7.76
CA GLU A 82 10.92 14.12 -7.06
C GLU A 82 10.78 15.58 -6.59
N SER A 83 10.24 16.46 -7.45
CA SER A 83 9.97 17.86 -7.07
C SER A 83 8.97 17.99 -5.91
N GLN A 84 7.94 17.15 -5.87
CA GLN A 84 7.02 17.10 -4.74
C GLN A 84 7.69 16.60 -3.46
N ALA A 85 8.61 15.63 -3.57
CA ALA A 85 9.38 15.14 -2.44
C ALA A 85 10.32 16.23 -1.87
N GLU A 86 11.02 16.98 -2.74
CA GLU A 86 11.85 18.10 -2.32
C GLU A 86 11.03 19.18 -1.63
N LEU A 87 9.86 19.53 -2.19
CA LEU A 87 8.96 20.50 -1.59
C LEU A 87 8.50 20.05 -0.20
N VAL A 88 8.02 18.82 -0.05
CA VAL A 88 7.53 18.30 1.23
C VAL A 88 8.66 18.27 2.27
N ARG A 89 9.88 17.94 1.86
CA ARG A 89 11.05 17.90 2.75
C ARG A 89 11.35 19.25 3.42
N THR A 90 10.96 20.37 2.79
CA THR A 90 11.13 21.70 3.40
C THR A 90 10.35 21.89 4.71
N ALA A 91 9.25 21.17 4.89
CA ALA A 91 8.38 21.26 6.05
C ALA A 91 8.33 19.97 6.89
N VAL A 92 8.66 18.84 6.28
CA VAL A 92 8.72 17.50 6.91
C VAL A 92 10.09 16.89 6.61
N PRO A 93 11.14 17.25 7.39
CA PRO A 93 12.53 16.87 7.09
C PRO A 93 12.75 15.35 7.07
N ASP A 94 11.98 14.60 7.87
CA ASP A 94 12.11 13.14 8.00
C ASP A 94 11.44 12.36 6.86
N VAL A 95 10.88 13.06 5.86
CA VAL A 95 10.22 12.41 4.74
C VAL A 95 11.24 11.68 3.84
N VAL A 96 10.92 10.43 3.54
CA VAL A 96 11.70 9.55 2.66
C VAL A 96 10.95 9.38 1.34
N TYR A 97 11.65 9.57 0.24
CA TYR A 97 11.15 9.33 -1.12
C TYR A 97 11.88 8.18 -1.79
N ASP A 98 11.12 7.25 -2.36
CA ASP A 98 11.66 6.21 -3.24
C ASP A 98 11.27 6.50 -4.70
N PRO A 99 12.25 6.75 -5.59
CA PRO A 99 11.97 7.10 -6.98
C PRO A 99 11.43 5.92 -7.81
N ILE A 100 11.62 4.67 -7.37
CA ILE A 100 11.14 3.48 -8.09
C ILE A 100 9.64 3.33 -7.88
N SER A 101 9.18 3.25 -6.65
CA SER A 101 7.76 3.13 -6.30
C SER A 101 7.02 4.46 -6.33
N ARG A 102 7.75 5.57 -6.30
CA ARG A 102 7.22 6.93 -6.12
C ARG A 102 6.43 7.09 -4.81
N ILE A 103 6.80 6.31 -3.81
CA ILE A 103 6.30 6.43 -2.44
C ILE A 103 7.03 7.58 -1.75
N LEU A 104 6.26 8.42 -1.07
CA LEU A 104 6.74 9.52 -0.23
C LEU A 104 6.17 9.32 1.17
N LYS A 105 7.01 8.97 2.14
CA LYS A 105 6.52 8.56 3.47
C LYS A 105 7.34 9.07 4.64
N VAL A 106 6.67 9.24 5.77
CA VAL A 106 7.27 9.24 7.11
C VAL A 106 6.71 8.05 7.86
N GLU A 107 7.57 7.23 8.43
CA GLU A 107 7.18 6.04 9.19
C GLU A 107 7.69 6.17 10.63
N LYS A 108 6.83 5.86 11.61
CA LYS A 108 7.26 5.86 13.02
C LYS A 108 8.36 4.83 13.27
N PRO A 109 9.41 5.18 14.02
CA PRO A 109 10.46 4.23 14.36
C PRO A 109 9.92 3.07 15.20
N GLY A 110 10.52 1.88 15.05
CA GLY A 110 10.16 0.70 15.85
C GLY A 110 8.85 0.04 15.49
N LYS A 111 8.26 0.35 14.35
CA LYS A 111 7.00 -0.26 13.89
C LYS A 111 7.18 -1.78 13.71
N GLU A 112 6.42 -2.55 14.49
CA GLU A 112 6.46 -4.02 14.39
C GLU A 112 5.81 -4.48 13.07
N ARG A 113 6.49 -5.40 12.38
CA ARG A 113 5.99 -6.03 11.16
C ARG A 113 5.66 -7.49 11.44
N LYS A 114 4.43 -7.92 11.10
CA LYS A 114 3.88 -9.25 11.37
C LYS A 114 3.46 -9.97 10.10
N GLY A 115 3.40 -11.30 10.18
CA GLY A 115 3.00 -12.15 9.07
C GLY A 115 3.98 -12.10 7.91
N TYR A 116 3.51 -12.49 6.72
CA TYR A 116 4.37 -12.62 5.55
C TYR A 116 3.56 -12.44 4.26
N VAL A 117 3.89 -11.42 3.50
CA VAL A 117 3.32 -11.15 2.18
C VAL A 117 4.42 -11.30 1.13
N ALA A 118 4.21 -12.12 0.12
CA ALA A 118 5.12 -12.19 -1.03
C ALA A 118 4.65 -11.25 -2.15
N VAL A 119 5.59 -10.52 -2.78
CA VAL A 119 5.31 -9.66 -3.93
C VAL A 119 6.14 -10.14 -5.10
N CYS A 120 5.47 -10.64 -6.15
CA CYS A 120 6.07 -11.27 -7.32
C CYS A 120 5.91 -10.38 -8.55
N THR A 121 6.95 -10.32 -9.42
CA THR A 121 6.84 -9.66 -10.74
C THR A 121 7.03 -10.62 -11.90
N GLY A 122 6.31 -10.39 -13.00
CA GLY A 122 6.53 -11.08 -14.26
C GLY A 122 7.87 -10.71 -14.87
N GLY A 123 8.20 -9.44 -14.92
CA GLY A 123 9.45 -8.92 -15.42
C GLY A 123 9.98 -7.77 -14.57
N THR A 124 11.19 -7.29 -14.94
CA THR A 124 11.84 -6.16 -14.24
C THR A 124 11.11 -4.82 -14.48
N ALA A 125 10.41 -4.68 -15.59
CA ALA A 125 9.61 -3.49 -15.89
C ALA A 125 8.38 -3.34 -14.98
N ASP A 126 7.94 -4.43 -14.32
CA ASP A 126 6.83 -4.42 -13.36
C ASP A 126 7.26 -3.98 -11.96
N ILE A 127 8.57 -3.88 -11.69
CA ILE A 127 9.13 -3.56 -10.37
C ILE A 127 8.56 -2.27 -9.77
N PRO A 128 8.36 -1.17 -10.50
CA PRO A 128 7.83 0.05 -9.91
C PRO A 128 6.47 -0.13 -9.25
N VAL A 129 5.57 -0.89 -9.88
CA VAL A 129 4.23 -1.20 -9.35
C VAL A 129 4.33 -2.20 -8.19
N ALA A 130 5.22 -3.17 -8.29
CA ALA A 130 5.49 -4.14 -7.23
C ALA A 130 6.08 -3.48 -5.98
N GLU A 131 7.01 -2.53 -6.13
CA GLU A 131 7.57 -1.76 -5.02
C GLU A 131 6.53 -0.85 -4.37
N GLU A 132 5.61 -0.25 -5.15
CA GLU A 132 4.48 0.48 -4.57
C GLU A 132 3.64 -0.45 -3.67
N ALA A 133 3.36 -1.68 -4.10
CA ALA A 133 2.63 -2.67 -3.32
C ALA A 133 3.42 -3.11 -2.06
N ALA A 134 4.69 -3.44 -2.25
CA ALA A 134 5.58 -3.92 -1.18
C ALA A 134 5.73 -2.87 -0.08
N GLN A 135 6.07 -1.64 -0.44
CA GLN A 135 6.27 -0.56 0.53
C GLN A 135 4.95 -0.13 1.21
N THR A 136 3.83 -0.23 0.51
CA THR A 136 2.49 -0.03 1.11
C THR A 136 2.22 -1.09 2.18
N ALA A 137 2.45 -2.36 1.88
CA ALA A 137 2.25 -3.44 2.84
C ALA A 137 3.21 -3.33 4.04
N GLU A 138 4.46 -2.97 3.81
CA GLU A 138 5.45 -2.71 4.87
C GLU A 138 5.04 -1.54 5.76
N TYR A 139 4.60 -0.43 5.15
CA TYR A 139 4.13 0.74 5.90
C TYR A 139 2.96 0.39 6.80
N PHE A 140 2.06 -0.48 6.37
CA PHE A 140 0.93 -0.94 7.16
C PHE A 140 1.22 -2.13 8.09
N GLY A 141 2.50 -2.54 8.21
CA GLY A 141 2.96 -3.47 9.24
C GLY A 141 3.07 -4.93 8.80
N CYS A 142 3.25 -5.23 7.52
CA CYS A 142 3.58 -6.55 7.02
C CYS A 142 5.10 -6.77 6.91
N ARG A 143 5.56 -8.01 7.09
CA ARG A 143 6.85 -8.45 6.53
C ARG A 143 6.61 -8.76 5.06
N VAL A 144 7.46 -8.24 4.19
CA VAL A 144 7.33 -8.41 2.75
C VAL A 144 8.56 -9.08 2.17
N ASP A 145 8.32 -10.08 1.34
CA ASP A 145 9.35 -10.73 0.53
C ASP A 145 9.17 -10.39 -0.95
N ARG A 146 10.20 -9.89 -1.57
CA ARG A 146 10.24 -9.49 -2.97
C ARG A 146 10.80 -10.63 -3.82
N ILE A 147 9.98 -11.15 -4.76
CA ILE A 147 10.30 -12.26 -5.66
C ILE A 147 10.18 -11.76 -7.10
N PHE A 148 11.21 -11.07 -7.57
CA PHE A 148 11.17 -10.40 -8.85
C PHE A 148 11.64 -11.26 -10.00
N ASP A 149 11.15 -10.92 -11.23
CA ASP A 149 11.53 -11.53 -12.50
C ASP A 149 11.27 -13.05 -12.57
N VAL A 150 10.08 -13.45 -12.15
CA VAL A 150 9.61 -14.85 -12.16
C VAL A 150 8.50 -15.09 -13.21
N GLY A 151 8.57 -14.39 -14.33
CA GLY A 151 7.60 -14.50 -15.42
C GLY A 151 7.46 -15.90 -15.99
N VAL A 152 6.24 -16.22 -16.44
CA VAL A 152 5.86 -17.56 -16.90
C VAL A 152 6.58 -18.04 -18.15
N ALA A 153 7.16 -17.13 -18.94
CA ALA A 153 8.02 -17.47 -20.07
C ALA A 153 9.29 -18.24 -19.64
N GLY A 154 9.69 -18.12 -18.38
CA GLY A 154 10.73 -18.90 -17.73
C GLY A 154 10.21 -19.54 -16.46
N ILE A 155 9.21 -20.40 -16.57
CA ILE A 155 8.42 -20.98 -15.45
C ILE A 155 9.31 -21.60 -14.36
N HIS A 156 10.48 -22.14 -14.70
CA HIS A 156 11.43 -22.72 -13.76
C HIS A 156 11.90 -21.68 -12.70
N ARG A 157 11.95 -20.39 -13.04
CA ARG A 157 12.32 -19.32 -12.12
C ARG A 157 11.28 -19.18 -11.00
N LEU A 158 9.99 -19.25 -11.36
CA LEU A 158 8.87 -19.23 -10.41
C LEU A 158 8.87 -20.48 -9.54
N LEU A 159 8.99 -21.66 -10.16
CA LEU A 159 8.98 -22.94 -9.44
C LEU A 159 10.10 -23.07 -8.42
N ALA A 160 11.25 -22.47 -8.70
CA ALA A 160 12.38 -22.41 -7.77
C ALA A 160 12.09 -21.57 -6.49
N GLN A 161 11.02 -20.76 -6.49
CA GLN A 161 10.62 -19.94 -5.34
C GLN A 161 9.53 -20.59 -4.49
N ARG A 162 9.14 -21.82 -4.77
CA ARG A 162 8.01 -22.50 -4.13
C ARG A 162 8.01 -22.38 -2.61
N GLU A 163 9.12 -22.67 -1.96
CA GLU A 163 9.22 -22.60 -0.48
C GLU A 163 8.99 -21.20 0.10
N ARG A 164 9.28 -20.15 -0.68
CA ARG A 164 9.03 -18.77 -0.29
C ARG A 164 7.57 -18.40 -0.46
N LEU A 165 6.94 -18.88 -1.53
CA LEU A 165 5.51 -18.67 -1.82
C LEU A 165 4.63 -19.37 -0.77
N ASP A 166 4.96 -20.59 -0.36
CA ASP A 166 4.19 -21.36 0.60
C ASP A 166 4.15 -20.76 2.02
N LYS A 167 5.09 -19.86 2.34
CA LYS A 167 5.12 -19.15 3.63
C LYS A 167 4.17 -17.95 3.68
N ALA A 168 3.69 -17.48 2.53
CA ALA A 168 2.92 -16.25 2.44
C ALA A 168 1.48 -16.44 2.91
N SER A 169 0.97 -15.49 3.68
CA SER A 169 -0.45 -15.37 4.00
C SER A 169 -1.27 -14.77 2.86
N CYS A 170 -0.59 -14.06 1.95
CA CYS A 170 -1.14 -13.48 0.74
C CYS A 170 0.00 -13.20 -0.24
N ILE A 171 -0.25 -13.38 -1.54
CA ILE A 171 0.71 -13.07 -2.60
C ILE A 171 0.16 -11.96 -3.48
N VAL A 172 1.00 -10.96 -3.77
CA VAL A 172 0.73 -9.93 -4.78
C VAL A 172 1.47 -10.34 -6.06
N ALA A 173 0.73 -10.61 -7.14
CA ALA A 173 1.28 -11.01 -8.44
C ALA A 173 1.14 -9.86 -9.44
N VAL A 174 2.26 -9.24 -9.80
CA VAL A 174 2.31 -8.03 -10.65
C VAL A 174 2.84 -8.42 -12.04
N ALA A 175 2.04 -8.21 -13.08
CA ALA A 175 2.44 -8.57 -14.44
C ALA A 175 1.72 -7.72 -15.50
N GLY A 176 2.48 -7.30 -16.51
CA GLY A 176 1.97 -6.75 -17.75
C GLY A 176 1.78 -7.81 -18.84
N MET A 177 1.96 -7.42 -20.09
CA MET A 177 1.80 -8.28 -21.28
C MET A 177 0.45 -9.02 -21.29
N GLU A 178 0.48 -10.36 -21.15
CA GLU A 178 -0.70 -11.23 -21.11
C GLU A 178 -1.23 -11.48 -19.68
N GLY A 179 -0.48 -11.08 -18.63
CA GLY A 179 -0.95 -11.17 -17.26
C GLY A 179 -1.07 -12.59 -16.65
N ALA A 180 -0.42 -13.60 -17.23
CA ALA A 180 -0.60 -15.01 -16.83
C ALA A 180 -0.01 -15.38 -15.46
N LEU A 181 0.93 -14.59 -14.93
CA LEU A 181 1.65 -14.89 -13.68
C LEU A 181 0.70 -15.16 -12.51
N GLY A 182 -0.33 -14.32 -12.33
CA GLY A 182 -1.28 -14.45 -11.23
C GLY A 182 -2.04 -15.77 -11.25
N THR A 183 -2.47 -16.23 -12.43
CA THR A 183 -3.15 -17.52 -12.61
C THR A 183 -2.24 -18.69 -12.26
N VAL A 184 -0.97 -18.64 -12.69
CA VAL A 184 -0.02 -19.73 -12.42
C VAL A 184 0.31 -19.79 -10.93
N ILE A 185 0.56 -18.63 -10.28
CA ILE A 185 0.80 -18.60 -8.83
C ILE A 185 -0.40 -19.16 -8.07
N ALA A 186 -1.63 -18.73 -8.39
CA ALA A 186 -2.83 -19.21 -7.71
C ALA A 186 -3.06 -20.73 -7.86
N GLY A 187 -2.61 -21.32 -8.97
CA GLY A 187 -2.62 -22.77 -9.13
C GLY A 187 -1.55 -23.51 -8.31
N LEU A 188 -0.61 -22.79 -7.72
CA LEU A 188 0.49 -23.36 -6.95
C LEU A 188 0.30 -23.23 -5.43
N VAL A 189 -0.48 -22.27 -4.94
CA VAL A 189 -0.51 -21.90 -3.52
C VAL A 189 -1.91 -22.03 -2.92
N GLU A 190 -1.99 -22.11 -1.60
CA GLU A 190 -3.27 -22.17 -0.87
C GLU A 190 -3.76 -20.76 -0.45
N CYS A 191 -2.84 -19.81 -0.31
CA CYS A 191 -3.21 -18.46 0.14
C CYS A 191 -3.83 -17.63 -0.98
N PRO A 192 -4.62 -16.58 -0.65
CA PRO A 192 -5.18 -15.66 -1.64
C PRO A 192 -4.10 -14.95 -2.46
N VAL A 193 -4.40 -14.74 -3.76
CA VAL A 193 -3.53 -14.00 -4.69
C VAL A 193 -4.21 -12.71 -5.11
N VAL A 194 -3.53 -11.58 -4.91
CA VAL A 194 -3.93 -10.27 -5.41
C VAL A 194 -3.18 -10.01 -6.71
N ALA A 195 -3.87 -10.07 -7.82
CA ALA A 195 -3.31 -9.86 -9.15
C ALA A 195 -3.35 -8.38 -9.54
N VAL A 196 -2.21 -7.87 -9.97
CA VAL A 196 -2.04 -6.48 -10.40
C VAL A 196 -1.64 -6.46 -11.87
N PRO A 197 -2.55 -6.13 -12.78
CA PRO A 197 -2.20 -5.88 -14.15
C PRO A 197 -1.36 -4.59 -14.22
N THR A 198 -0.32 -4.59 -15.06
CA THR A 198 0.47 -3.38 -15.31
C THR A 198 0.28 -2.88 -16.74
N SER A 199 0.52 -1.58 -16.95
CA SER A 199 0.53 -0.96 -18.27
C SER A 199 1.75 -1.36 -19.11
N VAL A 200 2.65 -2.17 -18.55
CA VAL A 200 3.84 -2.68 -19.23
C VAL A 200 3.43 -3.62 -20.36
N GLY A 201 3.88 -3.30 -21.57
CA GLY A 201 3.58 -4.09 -22.76
C GLY A 201 3.59 -3.24 -24.02
N TYR A 202 3.28 -3.87 -25.14
CA TYR A 202 3.21 -3.23 -26.46
C TYR A 202 2.12 -3.89 -27.31
N GLY A 203 1.80 -3.26 -28.47
CA GLY A 203 0.82 -3.82 -29.40
C GLY A 203 -0.54 -4.05 -28.77
N ALA A 204 -1.02 -5.28 -28.78
CA ALA A 204 -2.34 -5.69 -28.28
C ALA A 204 -2.47 -5.67 -26.75
N SER A 205 -1.44 -5.25 -26.02
CA SER A 205 -1.55 -5.09 -24.56
C SER A 205 -2.48 -3.95 -24.15
N PHE A 206 -2.72 -2.96 -25.03
CA PHE A 206 -3.58 -1.79 -24.81
C PHE A 206 -3.38 -1.16 -23.42
N HIS A 207 -2.11 -0.84 -23.07
CA HIS A 207 -1.76 -0.24 -21.78
C HIS A 207 -2.27 -1.02 -20.56
N GLY A 208 -2.15 -2.35 -20.61
CA GLY A 208 -2.51 -3.24 -19.50
C GLY A 208 -3.93 -3.83 -19.57
N LEU A 209 -4.74 -3.45 -20.56
CA LEU A 209 -6.09 -3.99 -20.71
C LEU A 209 -6.06 -5.52 -20.95
N SER A 210 -5.13 -6.01 -21.76
CA SER A 210 -4.96 -7.44 -22.01
C SER A 210 -4.67 -8.19 -20.71
N ALA A 211 -3.73 -7.69 -19.90
CA ALA A 211 -3.39 -8.27 -18.59
C ALA A 211 -4.60 -8.25 -17.64
N LEU A 212 -5.33 -7.12 -17.57
CA LEU A 212 -6.53 -6.99 -16.75
C LEU A 212 -7.60 -8.02 -17.13
N LEU A 213 -7.91 -8.13 -18.43
CA LEU A 213 -8.92 -9.08 -18.90
C LEU A 213 -8.51 -10.53 -18.67
N THR A 214 -7.23 -10.86 -18.86
CA THR A 214 -6.72 -12.20 -18.56
C THR A 214 -6.86 -12.53 -17.08
N MET A 215 -6.48 -11.63 -16.19
CA MET A 215 -6.58 -11.83 -14.74
C MET A 215 -8.04 -11.95 -14.28
N LEU A 216 -8.95 -11.12 -14.81
CA LEU A 216 -10.39 -11.19 -14.52
C LEU A 216 -11.06 -12.48 -15.02
N ASN A 217 -10.57 -13.05 -16.15
CA ASN A 217 -11.08 -14.29 -16.72
C ASN A 217 -10.30 -15.53 -16.26
N SER A 218 -9.45 -15.40 -15.25
CA SER A 218 -8.69 -16.55 -14.72
C SER A 218 -9.61 -17.64 -14.19
N CYS A 219 -9.34 -18.89 -14.57
CA CYS A 219 -10.02 -20.06 -14.02
C CYS A 219 -9.44 -20.52 -12.67
N ALA A 220 -8.32 -19.96 -12.23
CA ALA A 220 -7.76 -20.27 -10.92
C ALA A 220 -8.57 -19.59 -9.81
N ASN A 221 -8.99 -20.37 -8.82
CA ASN A 221 -9.73 -19.85 -7.68
C ASN A 221 -8.80 -19.09 -6.71
N GLY A 222 -9.35 -18.15 -5.95
CA GLY A 222 -8.59 -17.41 -4.94
C GLY A 222 -7.85 -16.19 -5.48
N ILE A 223 -8.09 -15.76 -6.74
CA ILE A 223 -7.56 -14.54 -7.31
C ILE A 223 -8.53 -13.37 -7.06
N SER A 224 -7.98 -12.25 -6.60
CA SER A 224 -8.65 -10.94 -6.60
C SER A 224 -7.85 -9.99 -7.48
N VAL A 225 -8.51 -9.25 -8.36
CA VAL A 225 -7.84 -8.36 -9.32
C VAL A 225 -8.05 -6.91 -8.92
N VAL A 226 -6.98 -6.12 -8.88
CA VAL A 226 -7.04 -4.67 -8.69
C VAL A 226 -6.93 -3.96 -10.04
N ASN A 227 -7.08 -2.63 -10.03
CA ASN A 227 -6.96 -1.85 -11.26
C ASN A 227 -5.52 -1.86 -11.82
N ILE A 228 -5.37 -1.48 -13.09
CA ILE A 228 -4.07 -1.37 -13.77
C ILE A 228 -3.16 -0.41 -12.99
N ASP A 229 -1.90 -0.82 -12.81
CA ASP A 229 -0.85 -0.08 -12.08
C ASP A 229 -1.24 0.31 -10.63
N ASN A 230 -2.16 -0.42 -10.00
CA ASN A 230 -2.60 -0.12 -8.64
C ASN A 230 -1.85 -0.96 -7.59
N GLY A 231 -0.54 -0.72 -7.48
CA GLY A 231 0.30 -1.37 -6.46
C GLY A 231 -0.17 -1.04 -5.04
N TYR A 232 -0.52 0.23 -4.78
CA TYR A 232 -1.06 0.65 -3.49
C TYR A 232 -2.29 -0.16 -3.06
N GLY A 233 -3.29 -0.29 -3.95
CA GLY A 233 -4.51 -1.05 -3.64
C GLY A 233 -4.21 -2.52 -3.36
N ALA A 234 -3.27 -3.12 -4.08
CA ALA A 234 -2.85 -4.50 -3.85
C ALA A 234 -2.11 -4.67 -2.51
N GLY A 235 -1.17 -3.79 -2.18
CA GLY A 235 -0.47 -3.79 -0.90
C GLY A 235 -1.41 -3.59 0.29
N TYR A 236 -2.41 -2.71 0.13
CA TYR A 236 -3.45 -2.48 1.13
C TYR A 236 -4.30 -3.75 1.35
N LEU A 237 -4.83 -4.35 0.28
CA LEU A 237 -5.65 -5.57 0.36
C LEU A 237 -4.85 -6.75 0.93
N ALA A 238 -3.61 -6.95 0.46
CA ALA A 238 -2.72 -7.99 0.99
C ALA A 238 -2.46 -7.80 2.49
N THR A 239 -2.32 -6.55 2.95
CA THR A 239 -2.19 -6.26 4.39
C THR A 239 -3.46 -6.63 5.17
N GLN A 240 -4.65 -6.38 4.64
CA GLN A 240 -5.90 -6.78 5.29
C GLN A 240 -5.98 -8.31 5.45
N ILE A 241 -5.66 -9.05 4.39
CA ILE A 241 -5.62 -10.52 4.39
C ILE A 241 -4.59 -11.02 5.41
N ASN A 242 -3.36 -10.48 5.37
CA ASN A 242 -2.30 -10.85 6.30
C ASN A 242 -2.70 -10.61 7.76
N ARG A 243 -3.34 -9.48 8.09
CA ARG A 243 -3.83 -9.20 9.44
C ARG A 243 -4.88 -10.20 9.93
N MET A 244 -5.71 -10.72 9.03
CA MET A 244 -6.68 -11.78 9.40
C MET A 244 -5.99 -13.11 9.68
N ALA A 245 -4.91 -13.42 8.96
CA ALA A 245 -4.15 -14.66 9.13
C ALA A 245 -3.26 -14.70 10.39
N VAL A 246 -2.87 -13.54 10.93
CA VAL A 246 -1.95 -13.45 12.10
C VAL A 246 -2.63 -12.95 13.38
N ARG A 247 -3.95 -12.93 13.41
CA ARG A 247 -4.73 -12.61 14.62
C ARG A 247 -4.68 -13.69 15.66
#